data_f94470a1ca42e589b8fba554a17fedcd
#
_entry.id   f94470a1ca42e589b8fba554a17fedcd
#
_cell.length_a   1.000
_cell.length_b   1.000
_cell.length_c   1.000
_cell.angle_alpha   90.00
_cell.angle_beta   90.00
_cell.angle_gamma   90.00
#
_symmetry.space_group_name_H-M   'P 1'
#
loop_
_entity.id
_entity.type
_entity.pdbx_description
1 polymer ?
#
loop_
_entity_poly.entity_id
_entity_poly.type
_entity_poly.pdbx_seq_one_letter_code
_entity_poly.pdbx_strand_id
1 'polypeptide(L)'
;MRVPADLGARVDVTGSRELAVSAGRGAAPAVVLINPNTSTSTTGMMTAIARRTLGPDVRGVTVARGPRMLTDPAALRAAAPEVAAAGGRALASGTCRALLVGAFGDPGLAHLRALSLALARGPVPVPVPVPVVGIGEAALLEAAASGRRFGIATTTPLLAESIVERVAALGLSDRFTGLRLTGGDPQALSADPESLRESLALAVQECVVRDGARAVVIGGGPLGEAADSLRARFETPVIAPIPAACRRLARLLTATPATPH
;
A
#
# COMPACT_ATOMS: atom_id res chain seq x y z
N MET A 1 -48.96 29.25 -70.06
CA MET A 1 -48.36 29.51 -68.73
C MET A 1 -47.68 28.17 -68.35
N ARG A 2 -46.38 28.16 -68.32
CA ARG A 2 -45.56 26.91 -68.30
C ARG A 2 -45.33 26.41 -66.86
N VAL A 3 -45.55 25.15 -66.66
CA VAL A 3 -45.08 24.34 -65.50
C VAL A 3 -43.69 23.75 -65.85
N PRO A 4 -42.70 23.84 -65.07
CA PRO A 4 -41.52 23.02 -65.24
C PRO A 4 -41.55 21.78 -64.31
N ALA A 5 -41.06 20.71 -64.89
CA ALA A 5 -40.95 19.36 -64.37
C ALA A 5 -39.87 19.20 -63.27
N ASP A 6 -40.19 18.40 -62.33
CA ASP A 6 -39.53 17.22 -61.83
C ASP A 6 -38.00 17.09 -61.94
N LEU A 7 -37.37 16.90 -60.81
CA LEU A 7 -36.08 16.23 -60.73
C LEU A 7 -36.02 15.39 -59.45
N GLY A 8 -36.05 14.12 -59.66
CA GLY A 8 -35.98 13.10 -58.64
C GLY A 8 -34.70 13.12 -57.83
N ALA A 9 -34.85 13.09 -56.52
CA ALA A 9 -33.78 12.82 -55.58
C ALA A 9 -33.68 11.33 -55.35
N ARG A 10 -32.59 10.75 -55.82
CA ARG A 10 -32.17 9.38 -55.43
C ARG A 10 -31.83 9.40 -53.95
N VAL A 11 -32.46 8.51 -53.18
CA VAL A 11 -32.07 8.20 -51.80
C VAL A 11 -30.89 7.22 -51.86
N ASP A 12 -29.74 7.71 -51.52
CA ASP A 12 -28.53 6.90 -51.33
C ASP A 12 -28.54 6.30 -49.91
N VAL A 13 -28.77 4.99 -49.85
CA VAL A 13 -28.84 4.19 -48.60
C VAL A 13 -27.49 3.55 -48.37
N THR A 14 -26.47 4.35 -48.08
CA THR A 14 -25.18 3.90 -47.52
C THR A 14 -24.52 5.00 -46.70
N GLY A 15 -25.13 5.28 -45.57
CA GLY A 15 -24.54 6.15 -44.55
C GLY A 15 -24.39 5.40 -43.23
N SER A 16 -23.58 4.35 -43.20
CA SER A 16 -23.07 3.82 -41.95
C SER A 16 -22.24 4.90 -41.26
N ARG A 17 -22.86 5.64 -40.37
CA ARG A 17 -22.20 6.50 -39.43
C ARG A 17 -21.47 5.60 -38.46
N GLU A 18 -20.22 5.25 -38.77
CA GLU A 18 -19.28 4.79 -37.74
C GLU A 18 -19.22 5.87 -36.66
N LEU A 19 -19.92 5.60 -35.56
CA LEU A 19 -19.64 6.26 -34.29
C LEU A 19 -18.23 5.84 -33.92
N ALA A 20 -17.24 6.62 -34.30
CA ALA A 20 -15.91 6.56 -33.73
C ALA A 20 -16.08 6.80 -32.22
N VAL A 21 -16.19 5.70 -31.48
CA VAL A 21 -15.99 5.70 -30.02
C VAL A 21 -14.57 6.19 -29.86
N SER A 22 -14.42 7.47 -29.55
CA SER A 22 -13.18 8.04 -29.04
C SER A 22 -12.83 7.22 -27.81
N ALA A 23 -11.98 6.20 -27.97
CA ALA A 23 -11.31 5.55 -26.89
C ALA A 23 -10.48 6.62 -26.20
N GLY A 24 -11.08 7.23 -25.17
CA GLY A 24 -10.36 8.12 -24.27
C GLY A 24 -9.07 7.39 -23.89
N ARG A 25 -7.92 8.04 -24.00
CA ARG A 25 -6.63 7.48 -23.61
C ARG A 25 -6.80 6.96 -22.19
N GLY A 26 -6.93 5.64 -22.04
CA GLY A 26 -7.08 4.98 -20.75
C GLY A 26 -5.91 5.43 -19.87
N ALA A 27 -6.21 5.79 -18.63
CA ALA A 27 -5.16 6.16 -17.68
C ALA A 27 -4.11 5.04 -17.65
N ALA A 28 -2.82 5.42 -17.66
CA ALA A 28 -1.72 4.46 -17.64
C ALA A 28 -1.84 3.52 -16.42
N PRO A 29 -1.49 2.25 -16.56
CA PRO A 29 -1.54 1.31 -15.45
C PRO A 29 -0.69 1.78 -14.28
N ALA A 30 -1.28 1.87 -13.10
CA ALA A 30 -0.63 2.42 -11.91
C ALA A 30 -0.66 1.45 -10.72
N VAL A 31 0.36 1.56 -9.87
CA VAL A 31 0.31 1.01 -8.52
C VAL A 31 -0.53 1.96 -7.65
N VAL A 32 -1.52 1.43 -6.97
CA VAL A 32 -2.39 2.23 -6.09
C VAL A 32 -2.01 1.99 -4.63
N LEU A 33 -1.54 3.05 -3.95
CA LEU A 33 -1.30 3.05 -2.52
C LEU A 33 -2.53 3.61 -1.81
N ILE A 34 -3.17 2.80 -0.97
CA ILE A 34 -4.34 3.19 -0.20
C ILE A 34 -3.90 3.59 1.20
N ASN A 35 -4.10 4.85 1.56
CA ASN A 35 -3.95 5.31 2.93
C ASN A 35 -5.23 5.03 3.71
N PRO A 36 -5.19 4.19 4.77
CA PRO A 36 -6.35 3.85 5.58
C PRO A 36 -6.85 4.95 6.51
N ASN A 37 -6.17 6.06 6.63
CA ASN A 37 -6.62 7.24 7.37
C ASN A 37 -7.03 8.39 6.44
N THR A 38 -7.66 9.43 6.99
CA THR A 38 -8.20 10.56 6.20
C THR A 38 -7.20 11.70 5.97
N SER A 39 -5.92 11.53 6.33
CA SER A 39 -4.88 12.56 6.13
C SER A 39 -4.32 12.51 4.71
N THR A 40 -4.62 13.52 3.92
CA THR A 40 -4.09 13.68 2.55
C THR A 40 -2.58 13.97 2.55
N SER A 41 -2.08 14.67 3.56
CA SER A 41 -0.64 14.92 3.74
C SER A 41 0.11 13.60 3.97
N THR A 42 -0.42 12.71 4.81
CA THR A 42 0.13 11.36 5.01
C THR A 42 0.11 10.55 3.71
N THR A 43 -0.97 10.64 2.93
CA THR A 43 -1.03 9.98 1.61
C THR A 43 0.06 10.50 0.68
N GLY A 44 0.25 11.82 0.61
CA GLY A 44 1.29 12.44 -0.20
C GLY A 44 2.69 11.96 0.16
N MET A 45 3.03 11.98 1.45
CA MET A 45 4.31 11.50 1.97
C MET A 45 4.53 10.01 1.65
N MET A 46 3.57 9.14 1.95
CA MET A 46 3.69 7.70 1.67
C MET A 46 3.84 7.42 0.17
N THR A 47 3.13 8.16 -0.68
CA THR A 47 3.23 8.06 -2.14
C THR A 47 4.62 8.48 -2.62
N ALA A 48 5.17 9.56 -2.08
CA ALA A 48 6.52 10.00 -2.41
C ALA A 48 7.57 8.95 -2.02
N ILE A 49 7.44 8.32 -0.85
CA ILE A 49 8.32 7.21 -0.43
C ILE A 49 8.19 6.04 -1.41
N ALA A 50 6.98 5.64 -1.78
CA ALA A 50 6.75 4.52 -2.69
C ALA A 50 7.33 4.78 -4.10
N ARG A 51 7.21 6.00 -4.59
CA ARG A 51 7.76 6.43 -5.89
C ARG A 51 9.28 6.34 -5.96
N ARG A 52 10.00 6.49 -4.86
CA ARG A 52 11.47 6.31 -4.83
C ARG A 52 11.89 4.88 -5.20
N THR A 53 11.03 3.89 -4.95
CA THR A 53 11.33 2.48 -5.23
C THR A 53 10.64 1.97 -6.51
N LEU A 54 9.42 2.40 -6.79
CA LEU A 54 8.56 1.86 -7.86
C LEU A 54 8.46 2.77 -9.09
N GLY A 55 9.03 3.98 -9.02
CA GLY A 55 8.91 4.98 -10.10
C GLY A 55 7.65 5.84 -10.00
N PRO A 56 7.40 6.71 -10.99
CA PRO A 56 6.36 7.73 -10.95
C PRO A 56 4.93 7.18 -10.99
N ASP A 57 4.74 5.96 -11.50
CA ASP A 57 3.42 5.35 -11.72
C ASP A 57 2.76 4.84 -10.44
N VAL A 58 3.00 5.51 -9.31
CA VAL A 58 2.34 5.26 -8.03
C VAL A 58 1.32 6.36 -7.77
N ARG A 59 0.05 5.96 -7.55
CA ARG A 59 -1.05 6.85 -7.19
C ARG A 59 -1.48 6.61 -5.75
N GLY A 60 -1.46 7.67 -4.93
CA GLY A 60 -2.01 7.64 -3.57
C GLY A 60 -3.52 7.85 -3.56
N VAL A 61 -4.21 7.08 -2.74
CA VAL A 61 -5.64 7.20 -2.47
C VAL A 61 -5.85 7.34 -0.97
N THR A 62 -6.48 8.43 -0.55
CA THR A 62 -6.92 8.65 0.83
C THR A 62 -8.33 8.09 0.98
N VAL A 63 -8.61 7.32 2.03
CA VAL A 63 -10.00 6.90 2.33
C VAL A 63 -10.86 8.10 2.68
N ALA A 64 -12.15 8.05 2.29
CA ALA A 64 -13.05 9.19 2.45
C ALA A 64 -13.50 9.40 3.91
N ARG A 65 -13.56 8.32 4.69
CA ARG A 65 -14.08 8.31 6.07
C ARG A 65 -13.15 7.52 6.97
N GLY A 66 -13.16 7.85 8.26
CA GLY A 66 -12.35 7.18 9.26
C GLY A 66 -11.52 8.14 10.11
N PRO A 67 -10.63 7.62 10.94
CA PRO A 67 -9.76 8.42 11.80
C PRO A 67 -8.67 9.14 11.00
N ARG A 68 -8.17 10.24 11.53
CA ARG A 68 -7.00 10.94 10.96
C ARG A 68 -5.68 10.20 11.20
N MET A 69 -5.63 9.37 12.25
CA MET A 69 -4.49 8.56 12.62
C MET A 69 -4.98 7.20 13.12
N LEU A 70 -4.24 6.15 12.87
CA LEU A 70 -4.53 4.80 13.34
C LEU A 70 -3.64 4.51 14.55
N THR A 71 -4.17 4.71 15.73
CA THR A 71 -3.42 4.60 17.00
C THR A 71 -3.85 3.43 17.87
N ASP A 72 -4.97 2.79 17.54
CA ASP A 72 -5.57 1.72 18.34
C ASP A 72 -6.25 0.65 17.45
N PRO A 73 -6.60 -0.53 18.02
CA PRO A 73 -7.24 -1.61 17.27
C PRO A 73 -8.64 -1.27 16.74
N ALA A 74 -9.40 -0.40 17.41
CA ALA A 74 -10.73 0.01 16.94
C ALA A 74 -10.61 0.86 15.67
N ALA A 75 -9.65 1.77 15.63
CA ALA A 75 -9.32 2.58 14.45
C ALA A 75 -8.91 1.69 13.26
N LEU A 76 -8.09 0.64 13.47
CA LEU A 76 -7.72 -0.32 12.42
C LEU A 76 -8.94 -1.07 11.89
N ARG A 77 -9.81 -1.56 12.78
CA ARG A 77 -11.05 -2.25 12.38
C ARG A 77 -11.98 -1.32 11.60
N ALA A 78 -12.16 -0.08 12.05
CA ALA A 78 -13.00 0.91 11.37
C ALA A 78 -12.47 1.30 9.98
N ALA A 79 -11.16 1.28 9.77
CA ALA A 79 -10.54 1.58 8.48
C ALA A 79 -10.70 0.46 7.45
N ALA A 80 -10.86 -0.80 7.86
CA ALA A 80 -10.87 -1.95 6.96
C ALA A 80 -11.95 -1.87 5.86
N PRO A 81 -13.24 -1.53 6.13
CA PRO A 81 -14.25 -1.41 5.08
C PRO A 81 -13.96 -0.27 4.10
N GLU A 82 -13.39 0.84 4.56
CA GLU A 82 -13.03 1.97 3.68
C GLU A 82 -11.87 1.61 2.74
N VAL A 83 -10.88 0.87 3.26
CA VAL A 83 -9.79 0.31 2.44
C VAL A 83 -10.34 -0.68 1.42
N ALA A 84 -11.25 -1.57 1.83
CA ALA A 84 -11.90 -2.52 0.94
C ALA A 84 -12.66 -1.81 -0.19
N ALA A 85 -13.42 -0.77 0.13
CA ALA A 85 -14.15 0.03 -0.85
C ALA A 85 -13.21 0.78 -1.81
N ALA A 86 -12.16 1.42 -1.30
CA ALA A 86 -11.18 2.13 -2.13
C ALA A 86 -10.42 1.18 -3.05
N GLY A 87 -9.97 0.04 -2.53
CA GLY A 87 -9.27 -0.99 -3.32
C GLY A 87 -10.17 -1.66 -4.33
N GLY A 88 -11.43 -1.94 -3.98
CA GLY A 88 -12.42 -2.47 -4.91
C GLY A 88 -12.65 -1.56 -6.12
N ARG A 89 -12.78 -0.24 -5.89
CA ARG A 89 -12.84 0.74 -6.99
C ARG A 89 -11.58 0.75 -7.85
N ALA A 90 -10.41 0.64 -7.22
CA ALA A 90 -9.15 0.59 -7.95
C ALA A 90 -9.05 -0.67 -8.82
N LEU A 91 -9.40 -1.83 -8.29
CA LEU A 91 -9.40 -3.10 -9.03
C LEU A 91 -10.41 -3.07 -10.20
N ALA A 92 -11.60 -2.51 -9.98
CA ALA A 92 -12.63 -2.39 -11.01
C ALA A 92 -12.28 -1.39 -12.13
N SER A 93 -11.31 -0.50 -11.93
CA SER A 93 -10.93 0.52 -12.94
C SER A 93 -10.22 -0.05 -14.17
N GLY A 94 -9.74 -1.28 -14.13
CA GLY A 94 -8.93 -1.91 -15.19
C GLY A 94 -7.53 -1.32 -15.37
N THR A 95 -7.17 -0.27 -14.62
CA THR A 95 -5.86 0.40 -14.70
C THR A 95 -4.98 0.17 -13.48
N CYS A 96 -5.48 -0.58 -12.49
CA CYS A 96 -4.72 -0.94 -11.30
C CYS A 96 -3.83 -2.16 -11.57
N ARG A 97 -2.52 -1.98 -11.63
CA ARG A 97 -1.55 -3.08 -11.79
C ARG A 97 -1.11 -3.71 -10.47
N ALA A 98 -1.29 -3.02 -9.36
CA ALA A 98 -1.03 -3.54 -8.02
C ALA A 98 -1.62 -2.63 -6.93
N LEU A 99 -1.87 -3.19 -5.74
CA LEU A 99 -2.34 -2.47 -4.55
C LEU A 99 -1.31 -2.54 -3.41
N LEU A 100 -1.11 -1.39 -2.74
CA LEU A 100 -0.41 -1.29 -1.46
C LEU A 100 -1.39 -0.81 -0.37
N VAL A 101 -1.49 -1.54 0.74
CA VAL A 101 -2.25 -1.10 1.92
C VAL A 101 -1.30 -0.37 2.86
N GLY A 102 -1.51 0.93 3.03
CA GLY A 102 -0.57 1.88 3.64
C GLY A 102 -0.67 2.02 5.17
N ALA A 103 -0.97 0.96 5.92
CA ALA A 103 -0.87 0.95 7.39
C ALA A 103 -0.23 -0.33 7.89
N PHE A 104 0.50 -0.26 9.01
CA PHE A 104 1.26 -1.39 9.53
C PHE A 104 0.38 -2.57 9.99
N GLY A 105 -0.85 -2.30 10.40
CA GLY A 105 -1.86 -3.34 10.72
C GLY A 105 -2.53 -3.96 9.49
N ASP A 106 -2.23 -3.51 8.27
CA ASP A 106 -2.77 -3.99 6.99
C ASP A 106 -4.30 -4.18 6.96
N PRO A 107 -5.11 -3.16 7.37
CA PRO A 107 -6.56 -3.29 7.41
C PRO A 107 -7.13 -3.59 6.01
N GLY A 108 -8.04 -4.56 5.92
CA GLY A 108 -8.70 -4.92 4.66
C GLY A 108 -7.85 -5.75 3.68
N LEU A 109 -6.58 -6.06 3.99
CA LEU A 109 -5.67 -6.79 3.10
C LEU A 109 -6.22 -8.14 2.63
N ALA A 110 -6.74 -8.94 3.55
CA ALA A 110 -7.29 -10.26 3.23
C ALA A 110 -8.50 -10.17 2.27
N HIS A 111 -9.40 -9.19 2.52
CA HIS A 111 -10.54 -8.94 1.65
C HIS A 111 -10.12 -8.54 0.23
N LEU A 112 -9.15 -7.63 0.11
CA LEU A 112 -8.67 -7.17 -1.20
C LEU A 112 -7.96 -8.28 -1.99
N ARG A 113 -7.24 -9.17 -1.31
CA ARG A 113 -6.65 -10.36 -1.94
C ARG A 113 -7.72 -11.32 -2.45
N ALA A 114 -8.74 -11.59 -1.65
CA ALA A 114 -9.87 -12.44 -2.05
C ALA A 114 -10.62 -11.83 -3.25
N LEU A 115 -10.87 -10.52 -3.23
CA LEU A 115 -11.52 -9.80 -4.32
C LEU A 115 -10.68 -9.84 -5.61
N SER A 116 -9.37 -9.61 -5.53
CA SER A 116 -8.47 -9.70 -6.68
C SER A 116 -8.49 -11.09 -7.32
N LEU A 117 -8.46 -12.15 -6.50
CA LEU A 117 -8.58 -13.53 -6.97
C LEU A 117 -9.94 -13.82 -7.61
N ALA A 118 -11.01 -13.29 -7.04
CA ALA A 118 -12.37 -13.48 -7.59
C ALA A 118 -12.51 -12.81 -8.96
N LEU A 119 -11.99 -11.59 -9.12
CA LEU A 119 -12.00 -10.87 -10.39
C LEU A 119 -11.18 -11.59 -11.48
N ALA A 120 -10.05 -12.20 -11.13
CA ALA A 120 -9.24 -12.97 -12.07
C ALA A 120 -9.93 -14.26 -12.56
N ARG A 121 -10.94 -14.77 -11.82
CA ARG A 121 -11.73 -15.95 -12.18
C ARG A 121 -13.08 -15.58 -12.81
N GLY A 122 -13.38 -14.31 -13.01
CA GLY A 122 -14.65 -13.82 -13.56
C GLY A 122 -14.84 -14.13 -15.05
N PRO A 123 -16.04 -13.85 -15.61
CA PRO A 123 -16.38 -14.13 -16.99
C PRO A 123 -15.57 -13.34 -18.02
N VAL A 124 -14.95 -12.24 -17.62
CA VAL A 124 -13.92 -11.50 -18.38
C VAL A 124 -12.64 -11.61 -17.56
N PRO A 125 -11.87 -12.69 -17.73
CA PRO A 125 -10.72 -12.93 -16.89
C PRO A 125 -9.63 -11.88 -17.13
N VAL A 126 -9.24 -11.18 -16.06
CA VAL A 126 -7.93 -10.52 -16.02
C VAL A 126 -6.90 -11.66 -15.99
N PRO A 127 -5.93 -11.72 -16.90
CA PRO A 127 -5.06 -12.89 -17.07
C PRO A 127 -4.30 -13.32 -15.81
N VAL A 128 -4.12 -12.43 -14.85
CA VAL A 128 -3.41 -12.66 -13.58
C VAL A 128 -4.05 -11.83 -12.47
N PRO A 129 -4.22 -12.37 -11.25
CA PRO A 129 -4.69 -11.59 -10.12
C PRO A 129 -3.79 -10.36 -9.88
N VAL A 130 -4.40 -9.20 -9.65
CA VAL A 130 -3.65 -7.98 -9.29
C VAL A 130 -2.97 -8.19 -7.94
N PRO A 131 -1.63 -8.04 -7.82
CA PRO A 131 -0.93 -8.21 -6.56
C PRO A 131 -1.41 -7.21 -5.51
N VAL A 132 -1.66 -7.70 -4.28
CA VAL A 132 -2.06 -6.89 -3.13
C VAL A 132 -1.08 -7.12 -1.99
N VAL A 133 -0.37 -6.07 -1.57
CA VAL A 133 0.68 -6.12 -0.55
C VAL A 133 0.34 -5.16 0.59
N GLY A 134 0.40 -5.66 1.82
CA GLY A 134 0.34 -4.86 3.03
C GLY A 134 1.74 -4.44 3.48
N ILE A 135 1.89 -3.21 3.96
CA ILE A 135 3.20 -2.70 4.36
C ILE A 135 3.71 -3.36 5.65
N GLY A 136 2.81 -3.75 6.56
CA GLY A 136 3.16 -4.43 7.81
C GLY A 136 3.67 -5.84 7.54
N GLU A 137 2.89 -6.65 6.83
CA GLU A 137 3.29 -8.02 6.44
C GLU A 137 4.62 -8.02 5.70
N ALA A 138 4.78 -7.12 4.73
CA ALA A 138 6.00 -7.07 3.92
C ALA A 138 7.24 -6.74 4.75
N ALA A 139 7.13 -5.81 5.71
CA ALA A 139 8.22 -5.43 6.59
C ALA A 139 8.62 -6.57 7.54
N LEU A 140 7.64 -7.25 8.13
CA LEU A 140 7.87 -8.39 9.03
C LEU A 140 8.55 -9.55 8.31
N LEU A 141 8.08 -9.89 7.11
CA LEU A 141 8.68 -10.94 6.29
C LEU A 141 10.09 -10.58 5.84
N GLU A 142 10.36 -9.32 5.50
CA GLU A 142 11.70 -8.87 5.13
C GLU A 142 12.66 -8.90 6.33
N ALA A 143 12.21 -8.50 7.51
CA ALA A 143 13.01 -8.53 8.73
C ALA A 143 13.39 -9.98 9.11
N ALA A 144 12.46 -10.92 8.99
CA ALA A 144 12.66 -12.33 9.28
C ALA A 144 13.39 -13.10 8.16
N ALA A 145 13.69 -12.46 7.03
CA ALA A 145 14.34 -13.13 5.91
C ALA A 145 15.67 -13.79 6.32
N SER A 146 16.00 -14.91 5.69
CA SER A 146 17.21 -15.71 5.98
C SER A 146 17.32 -16.16 7.46
N GLY A 147 16.19 -16.33 8.13
CA GLY A 147 16.17 -16.82 9.51
C GLY A 147 16.54 -15.79 10.58
N ARG A 148 16.61 -14.50 10.24
CA ARG A 148 16.99 -13.45 11.18
C ARG A 148 16.02 -13.32 12.35
N ARG A 149 16.56 -13.10 13.54
CA ARG A 149 15.80 -12.61 14.68
C ARG A 149 15.55 -11.11 14.51
N PHE A 150 14.35 -10.64 14.81
CA PHE A 150 13.99 -9.24 14.61
C PHE A 150 13.17 -8.66 15.76
N GLY A 151 13.36 -7.36 16.00
CA GLY A 151 12.55 -6.55 16.90
C GLY A 151 11.67 -5.56 16.13
N ILE A 152 10.79 -4.91 16.86
CA ILE A 152 9.93 -3.84 16.33
C ILE A 152 10.06 -2.62 17.22
N ALA A 153 10.32 -1.45 16.64
CA ALA A 153 10.26 -0.15 17.30
C ALA A 153 9.07 0.65 16.80
N THR A 154 8.19 1.12 17.69
CA THR A 154 6.95 1.81 17.31
C THR A 154 6.58 2.91 18.31
N THR A 155 5.78 3.87 17.85
CA THR A 155 5.27 4.99 18.64
C THR A 155 3.85 4.75 19.20
N THR A 156 3.19 3.63 18.88
CA THR A 156 1.77 3.40 19.15
C THR A 156 1.54 2.29 20.19
N PRO A 157 1.51 2.61 21.48
CA PRO A 157 1.41 1.60 22.55
C PRO A 157 0.13 0.75 22.48
N LEU A 158 -1.00 1.36 22.11
CA LEU A 158 -2.28 0.64 22.01
C LEU A 158 -2.33 -0.38 20.86
N LEU A 159 -1.39 -0.33 19.93
CA LEU A 159 -1.27 -1.31 18.84
C LEU A 159 -0.26 -2.43 19.15
N ALA A 160 0.42 -2.40 20.29
CA ALA A 160 1.46 -3.36 20.61
C ALA A 160 0.96 -4.82 20.56
N GLU A 161 -0.18 -5.10 21.19
CA GLU A 161 -0.80 -6.43 21.18
C GLU A 161 -1.18 -6.87 19.75
N SER A 162 -1.87 -6.02 18.99
CA SER A 162 -2.22 -6.31 17.59
C SER A 162 -1.01 -6.55 16.69
N ILE A 163 0.12 -5.90 17.00
CA ILE A 163 1.39 -6.14 16.28
C ILE A 163 1.94 -7.53 16.61
N VAL A 164 1.94 -7.93 17.89
CA VAL A 164 2.39 -9.27 18.34
C VAL A 164 1.50 -10.36 17.74
N GLU A 165 0.18 -10.18 17.76
CA GLU A 165 -0.78 -11.08 17.11
C GLU A 165 -0.48 -11.24 15.61
N ARG A 166 -0.14 -10.13 14.94
CA ARG A 166 0.23 -10.13 13.52
C ARG A 166 1.51 -10.93 13.24
N VAL A 167 2.53 -10.79 14.10
CA VAL A 167 3.76 -11.59 14.04
C VAL A 167 3.43 -13.09 14.18
N ALA A 168 2.59 -13.44 15.13
CA ALA A 168 2.16 -14.83 15.36
C ALA A 168 1.36 -15.38 14.17
N ALA A 169 0.43 -14.61 13.62
CA ALA A 169 -0.36 -15.00 12.46
C ALA A 169 0.47 -15.23 11.18
N LEU A 170 1.67 -14.64 11.11
CA LEU A 170 2.63 -14.88 10.04
C LEU A 170 3.61 -16.04 10.32
N GLY A 171 3.48 -16.73 11.47
CA GLY A 171 4.37 -17.81 11.87
C GLY A 171 5.80 -17.35 12.20
N LEU A 172 5.95 -16.10 12.69
CA LEU A 172 7.26 -15.49 12.93
C LEU A 172 7.62 -15.37 14.41
N SER A 173 6.83 -15.95 15.33
CA SER A 173 7.01 -15.83 16.78
C SER A 173 8.41 -16.26 17.24
N ASP A 174 8.96 -17.37 16.70
CA ASP A 174 10.27 -17.90 17.09
C ASP A 174 11.45 -16.99 16.71
N ARG A 175 11.20 -16.02 15.80
CA ARG A 175 12.20 -15.04 15.34
C ARG A 175 11.99 -13.67 15.93
N PHE A 176 10.84 -13.44 16.54
CA PHE A 176 10.50 -12.17 17.15
C PHE A 176 11.16 -12.01 18.51
N THR A 177 11.98 -10.98 18.68
CA THR A 177 12.72 -10.73 19.92
C THR A 177 11.98 -9.81 20.89
N GLY A 178 10.97 -9.09 20.41
CA GLY A 178 10.15 -8.17 21.19
C GLY A 178 9.83 -6.87 20.49
N LEU A 179 9.00 -6.08 21.15
CA LEU A 179 8.57 -4.76 20.70
C LEU A 179 9.04 -3.70 21.70
N ARG A 180 9.65 -2.63 21.21
CA ARG A 180 10.05 -1.46 21.98
C ARG A 180 9.22 -0.25 21.57
N LEU A 181 8.66 0.40 22.59
CA LEU A 181 7.89 1.63 22.42
C LEU A 181 8.81 2.83 22.55
N THR A 182 8.56 3.86 21.75
CA THR A 182 9.12 5.19 22.05
C THR A 182 8.48 5.77 23.32
N GLY A 183 9.21 6.58 24.05
CA GLY A 183 8.60 7.43 25.07
C GLY A 183 7.76 8.54 24.42
N GLY A 184 6.83 9.11 25.18
CA GLY A 184 6.05 10.27 24.77
C GLY A 184 4.73 9.95 24.05
N ASP A 185 3.97 11.01 23.78
CA ASP A 185 2.69 10.93 23.07
C ASP A 185 2.89 10.78 21.56
N PRO A 186 2.23 9.82 20.89
CA PRO A 186 2.39 9.60 19.46
C PRO A 186 2.06 10.81 18.57
N GLN A 187 1.09 11.65 18.98
CA GLN A 187 0.71 12.83 18.22
C GLN A 187 1.76 13.94 18.34
N ALA A 188 2.26 14.15 19.55
CA ALA A 188 3.32 15.10 19.81
C ALA A 188 4.61 14.72 19.05
N LEU A 189 5.01 13.45 19.10
CA LEU A 189 6.14 12.93 18.32
C LEU A 189 5.94 13.08 16.81
N SER A 190 4.73 12.89 16.32
CA SER A 190 4.43 13.07 14.88
C SER A 190 4.56 14.53 14.42
N ALA A 191 4.43 15.49 15.34
CA ALA A 191 4.57 16.91 15.04
C ALA A 191 6.02 17.40 15.11
N ASP A 192 6.92 16.64 15.73
CA ASP A 192 8.35 16.98 15.88
C ASP A 192 9.24 15.88 15.28
N PRO A 193 9.70 16.03 14.03
CA PRO A 193 10.51 15.03 13.34
C PRO A 193 11.86 14.72 14.03
N GLU A 194 12.45 15.69 14.77
CA GLU A 194 13.71 15.46 15.47
C GLU A 194 13.50 14.57 16.69
N SER A 195 12.57 14.95 17.57
CA SER A 195 12.19 14.16 18.74
C SER A 195 11.72 12.75 18.35
N LEU A 196 11.02 12.62 17.24
CA LEU A 196 10.60 11.32 16.69
C LEU A 196 11.81 10.46 16.33
N ARG A 197 12.79 11.03 15.60
CA ARG A 197 13.99 10.29 15.19
C ARG A 197 14.81 9.82 16.39
N GLU A 198 15.03 10.69 17.37
CA GLU A 198 15.80 10.32 18.57
C GLU A 198 15.06 9.27 19.42
N SER A 199 13.77 9.42 19.62
CA SER A 199 12.98 8.44 20.36
C SER A 199 12.96 7.06 19.66
N LEU A 200 12.85 7.04 18.34
CA LEU A 200 12.95 5.81 17.56
C LEU A 200 14.37 5.23 17.60
N ALA A 201 15.42 6.05 17.56
CA ALA A 201 16.79 5.57 17.67
C ALA A 201 17.03 4.84 18.99
N LEU A 202 16.53 5.37 20.11
CA LEU A 202 16.62 4.71 21.43
C LEU A 202 15.87 3.36 21.41
N ALA A 203 14.66 3.31 20.87
CA ALA A 203 13.89 2.08 20.78
C ALA A 203 14.60 1.03 19.88
N VAL A 204 15.19 1.43 18.75
CA VAL A 204 16.01 0.56 17.90
C VAL A 204 17.23 0.04 18.65
N GLN A 205 17.94 0.91 19.37
CA GLN A 205 19.09 0.51 20.17
C GLN A 205 18.71 -0.53 21.23
N GLU A 206 17.57 -0.37 21.90
CA GLU A 206 17.09 -1.34 22.88
C GLU A 206 16.76 -2.71 22.22
N CYS A 207 16.09 -2.71 21.05
CA CYS A 207 15.87 -3.94 20.30
C CYS A 207 17.18 -4.68 19.98
N VAL A 208 18.21 -3.95 19.60
CA VAL A 208 19.51 -4.54 19.22
C VAL A 208 20.30 -5.00 20.45
N VAL A 209 20.50 -4.10 21.42
CA VAL A 209 21.43 -4.33 22.54
C VAL A 209 20.80 -5.22 23.62
N ARG A 210 19.54 -4.96 23.98
CA ARG A 210 18.88 -5.71 25.06
C ARG A 210 18.19 -6.97 24.59
N ASP A 211 17.54 -6.94 23.41
CA ASP A 211 16.73 -8.06 22.92
C ASP A 211 17.46 -8.94 21.91
N GLY A 212 18.65 -8.53 21.47
CA GLY A 212 19.48 -9.28 20.54
C GLY A 212 18.87 -9.36 19.13
N ALA A 213 18.11 -8.35 18.71
CA ALA A 213 17.59 -8.28 17.36
C ALA A 213 18.71 -8.13 16.32
N ARG A 214 18.57 -8.80 15.19
CA ARG A 214 19.47 -8.73 14.02
C ARG A 214 18.84 -7.99 12.84
N ALA A 215 17.61 -7.53 13.00
CA ALA A 215 16.93 -6.54 12.18
C ALA A 215 15.88 -5.83 13.04
N VAL A 216 15.54 -4.59 12.76
CA VAL A 216 14.50 -3.87 13.49
C VAL A 216 13.52 -3.27 12.49
N VAL A 217 12.23 -3.55 12.68
CA VAL A 217 11.14 -2.96 11.89
C VAL A 217 10.66 -1.69 12.57
N ILE A 218 10.51 -0.62 11.81
CA ILE A 218 9.82 0.58 12.29
C ILE A 218 8.32 0.41 12.09
N GLY A 219 7.59 0.24 13.21
CA GLY A 219 6.17 -0.08 13.23
C GLY A 219 5.25 1.09 12.94
N GLY A 220 5.27 1.62 11.72
CA GLY A 220 4.36 2.69 11.29
C GLY A 220 4.61 3.13 9.85
N GLY A 221 3.55 3.31 9.05
CA GLY A 221 3.66 3.75 7.66
C GLY A 221 4.28 5.15 7.52
N PRO A 222 3.80 6.15 8.27
CA PRO A 222 4.33 7.52 8.23
C PRO A 222 5.78 7.67 8.74
N LEU A 223 6.32 6.66 9.42
CA LEU A 223 7.65 6.70 10.02
C LEU A 223 8.78 6.37 9.02
N GLY A 224 8.48 6.24 7.73
CA GLY A 224 9.44 5.83 6.71
C GLY A 224 10.63 6.78 6.55
N GLU A 225 10.43 8.08 6.68
CA GLU A 225 11.52 9.07 6.61
C GLU A 225 12.45 8.98 7.81
N ALA A 226 11.91 8.79 9.02
CA ALA A 226 12.71 8.53 10.21
C ALA A 226 13.53 7.23 10.05
N ALA A 227 12.94 6.18 9.51
CA ALA A 227 13.64 4.92 9.26
C ALA A 227 14.81 5.07 8.27
N ASP A 228 14.70 5.94 7.26
CA ASP A 228 15.78 6.18 6.29
C ASP A 228 16.99 6.85 6.98
N SER A 229 16.77 7.82 7.87
CA SER A 229 17.85 8.44 8.64
C SER A 229 18.49 7.47 9.65
N LEU A 230 17.71 6.55 10.23
CA LEU A 230 18.21 5.57 11.19
C LEU A 230 19.09 4.50 10.55
N ARG A 231 18.92 4.19 9.28
CA ARG A 231 19.78 3.23 8.55
C ARG A 231 21.24 3.63 8.54
N ALA A 232 21.55 4.92 8.55
CA ALA A 232 22.91 5.41 8.60
C ALA A 232 23.54 5.32 10.01
N ARG A 233 22.71 5.18 11.07
CA ARG A 233 23.16 5.15 12.48
C ARG A 233 23.43 3.73 12.99
N PHE A 234 22.86 2.71 12.36
CA PHE A 234 22.92 1.33 12.85
C PHE A 234 23.45 0.39 11.77
N GLU A 235 24.40 -0.49 12.16
CA GLU A 235 24.84 -1.60 11.30
C GLU A 235 23.73 -2.64 11.13
N THR A 236 22.88 -2.79 12.16
CA THR A 236 21.70 -3.66 12.13
C THR A 236 20.67 -3.09 11.13
N PRO A 237 20.17 -3.91 10.18
CA PRO A 237 19.17 -3.46 9.21
C PRO A 237 17.93 -2.86 9.87
N VAL A 238 17.63 -1.60 9.57
CA VAL A 238 16.39 -0.92 9.96
C VAL A 238 15.42 -0.98 8.78
N ILE A 239 14.29 -1.65 8.98
CA ILE A 239 13.31 -1.95 7.93
C ILE A 239 12.16 -0.93 7.98
N ALA A 240 12.04 -0.13 6.94
CA ALA A 240 10.90 0.77 6.73
C ALA A 240 9.77 0.02 5.98
N PRO A 241 8.52 0.06 6.46
CA PRO A 241 7.43 -0.74 5.91
C PRO A 241 7.09 -0.46 4.44
N ILE A 242 7.01 0.80 4.04
CA ILE A 242 6.65 1.16 2.65
C ILE A 242 7.73 0.70 1.66
N PRO A 243 9.02 0.99 1.85
CA PRO A 243 10.07 0.45 0.99
C PRO A 243 10.10 -1.09 0.93
N ALA A 244 9.88 -1.78 2.07
CA ALA A 244 9.80 -3.24 2.10
C ALA A 244 8.64 -3.78 1.23
N ALA A 245 7.46 -3.16 1.35
CA ALA A 245 6.30 -3.51 0.53
C ALA A 245 6.54 -3.22 -0.95
N CYS A 246 7.20 -2.11 -1.28
CA CYS A 246 7.55 -1.78 -2.66
C CYS A 246 8.53 -2.80 -3.26
N ARG A 247 9.57 -3.21 -2.52
CA ARG A 247 10.48 -4.27 -2.97
C ARG A 247 9.78 -5.62 -3.17
N ARG A 248 8.87 -5.99 -2.25
CA ARG A 248 8.05 -7.19 -2.40
C ARG A 248 7.17 -7.10 -3.65
N LEU A 249 6.53 -5.96 -3.87
CA LEU A 249 5.67 -5.74 -5.02
C LEU A 249 6.45 -5.78 -6.34
N ALA A 250 7.62 -5.14 -6.40
CA ALA A 250 8.48 -5.18 -7.58
C ALA A 250 8.82 -6.64 -7.97
N ARG A 251 9.17 -7.48 -7.00
CA ARG A 251 9.42 -8.91 -7.25
C ARG A 251 8.19 -9.65 -7.77
N LEU A 252 7.00 -9.37 -7.24
CA LEU A 252 5.76 -9.99 -7.72
C LEU A 252 5.42 -9.57 -9.15
N LEU A 253 5.64 -8.31 -9.50
CA LEU A 253 5.39 -7.79 -10.84
C LEU A 253 6.39 -8.31 -11.89
N THR A 254 7.63 -8.61 -11.49
CA THR A 254 8.63 -9.20 -12.39
C THR A 254 8.51 -10.71 -12.52
N ALA A 255 7.99 -11.39 -11.49
CA ALA A 255 7.77 -12.85 -11.51
C ALA A 255 6.55 -13.26 -12.34
N THR A 256 5.66 -12.33 -12.67
CA THR A 256 4.52 -12.60 -13.55
C THR A 256 4.99 -12.48 -15.00
N PRO A 257 5.03 -13.57 -15.80
CA PRO A 257 5.42 -13.47 -17.20
C PRO A 257 4.48 -12.52 -17.92
N ALA A 258 5.06 -11.59 -18.72
CA ALA A 258 4.28 -10.79 -19.65
C ALA A 258 3.53 -11.75 -20.57
N THR A 259 2.20 -11.65 -20.62
CA THR A 259 1.40 -12.41 -21.59
C THR A 259 1.92 -12.07 -23.00
N PRO A 260 2.31 -13.04 -23.82
CA PRO A 260 2.67 -12.73 -25.19
C PRO A 260 1.44 -12.18 -25.91
N HIS A 261 1.61 -11.08 -26.63
CA HIS A 261 0.60 -10.42 -27.47
C HIS A 261 0.23 -11.30 -28.65
#